data_4dbaa200990d83c632007a6dd690be7d
#
_entry.id   4dbaa200990d83c632007a6dd690be7d
#
_cell.length_a   1.000
_cell.length_b   1.000
_cell.length_c   1.000
_cell.angle_alpha   90.00
_cell.angle_beta   90.00
_cell.angle_gamma   90.00
#
_symmetry.space_group_name_H-M   'P 1'
#
loop_
_entity.id
_entity.type
_entity.pdbx_description
1 polymer ?
#
loop_
_entity_poly.entity_id
_entity_poly.type
_entity_poly.pdbx_seq_one_letter_code
_entity_poly.pdbx_strand_id
1 'polypeptide(L)'
;CGGGPAPGINSVISGVVNEATRHGWDVLGIYDGFSRLARGEKNYIRLEPKNISRIHLTGGCILKMSRCNPTKKESDLRTVVETLTELGVTHLVTIGGDDTAYSSAAVSDYARKMGRTVNVVHVPKTIDNDLPLPEGVPTFGFETARAFGTEEIENLMEDARTTNNRWYFTIAMGRTAGHLALGMGRSAGAALTIIPEEFPADKITLQQVVDIITGSIVKRYLTGKNYGVAVIAEGVIEKISPEDFEKLGSVVKDEHGHIRYSELDFGEILKQAVLA
;
A
#
# COMPACT_ATOMS: atom_id res chain seq x y z
N CYS A 1 7.71 -10.57 7.62
CA CYS A 1 7.22 -9.48 6.76
C CYS A 1 5.92 -9.91 6.09
N GLY A 2 4.88 -9.06 6.12
CA GLY A 2 3.55 -9.37 5.55
C GLY A 2 3.06 -8.32 4.56
N GLY A 3 2.13 -8.72 3.67
CA GLY A 3 1.55 -7.86 2.66
C GLY A 3 2.39 -7.72 1.39
N GLY A 4 2.21 -6.62 0.65
CA GLY A 4 3.01 -6.27 -0.51
C GLY A 4 4.31 -5.55 -0.15
N PRO A 5 5.29 -5.49 -1.07
CA PRO A 5 6.53 -4.76 -0.83
C PRO A 5 6.27 -3.24 -0.73
N ALA A 6 7.13 -2.57 0.03
CA ALA A 6 7.21 -1.11 0.08
C ALA A 6 8.67 -0.69 0.33
N PRO A 7 9.07 0.52 -0.02
CA PRO A 7 10.38 1.04 0.33
C PRO A 7 10.61 1.03 1.84
N GLY A 8 11.81 0.71 2.29
CA GLY A 8 12.22 0.79 3.70
C GLY A 8 12.16 -0.52 4.48
N ILE A 9 11.57 -1.61 3.98
CA ILE A 9 11.49 -2.90 4.71
C ILE A 9 12.88 -3.41 5.09
N ASN A 10 13.83 -3.40 4.16
CA ASN A 10 15.20 -3.84 4.44
C ASN A 10 15.91 -2.92 5.44
N SER A 11 15.58 -1.63 5.47
CA SER A 11 16.10 -0.69 6.47
C SER A 11 15.61 -1.02 7.87
N VAL A 12 14.33 -1.40 8.01
CA VAL A 12 13.77 -1.86 9.29
C VAL A 12 14.46 -3.15 9.73
N ILE A 13 14.63 -4.12 8.82
CA ILE A 13 15.35 -5.37 9.13
C ILE A 13 16.77 -5.06 9.64
N SER A 14 17.49 -4.17 8.92
CA SER A 14 18.84 -3.73 9.32
C SER A 14 18.86 -3.09 10.70
N GLY A 15 17.91 -2.18 10.98
CA GLY A 15 17.80 -1.53 12.29
C GLY A 15 17.54 -2.52 13.42
N VAL A 16 16.60 -3.46 13.23
CA VAL A 16 16.27 -4.51 14.20
C VAL A 16 17.48 -5.39 14.49
N VAL A 17 18.19 -5.85 13.47
CA VAL A 17 19.37 -6.71 13.64
C VAL A 17 20.49 -5.99 14.36
N ASN A 18 20.80 -4.75 13.99
CA ASN A 18 21.83 -3.96 14.62
C ASN A 18 21.54 -3.74 16.11
N GLU A 19 20.31 -3.34 16.44
CA GLU A 19 19.94 -3.06 17.82
C GLU A 19 19.87 -4.34 18.68
N ALA A 20 19.30 -5.40 18.17
CA ALA A 20 19.25 -6.70 18.85
C ALA A 20 20.68 -7.23 19.13
N THR A 21 21.59 -7.11 18.16
CA THR A 21 22.98 -7.54 18.32
C THR A 21 23.71 -6.72 19.41
N ARG A 22 23.43 -5.40 19.50
CA ARG A 22 23.98 -4.56 20.57
C ARG A 22 23.57 -5.02 21.97
N HIS A 23 22.38 -5.62 22.09
CA HIS A 23 21.88 -6.21 23.32
C HIS A 23 22.27 -7.69 23.51
N GLY A 24 23.09 -8.25 22.62
CA GLY A 24 23.51 -9.66 22.69
C GLY A 24 22.42 -10.66 22.34
N TRP A 25 21.42 -10.25 21.57
CA TRP A 25 20.32 -11.13 21.15
C TRP A 25 20.60 -11.76 19.80
N ASP A 26 20.22 -13.03 19.65
CA ASP A 26 20.16 -13.72 18.36
C ASP A 26 18.95 -13.27 17.55
N VAL A 27 19.13 -13.02 16.25
CA VAL A 27 18.06 -12.64 15.35
C VAL A 27 17.79 -13.70 14.30
N LEU A 28 16.55 -14.17 14.23
CA LEU A 28 16.07 -15.10 13.22
C LEU A 28 15.21 -14.35 12.19
N GLY A 29 15.66 -14.30 10.95
CA GLY A 29 14.89 -13.78 9.83
C GLY A 29 13.99 -14.88 9.27
N ILE A 30 12.68 -14.80 9.51
CA ILE A 30 11.70 -15.77 9.03
C ILE A 30 11.33 -15.46 7.59
N TYR A 31 11.48 -16.43 6.69
CA TYR A 31 11.09 -16.30 5.30
C TYR A 31 9.58 -16.41 5.09
N ASP A 32 9.06 -15.70 4.08
CA ASP A 32 7.67 -15.78 3.62
C ASP A 32 6.63 -15.44 4.70
N GLY A 33 6.98 -14.54 5.64
CA GLY A 33 6.08 -14.05 6.68
C GLY A 33 5.48 -15.17 7.54
N PHE A 34 4.15 -15.18 7.73
CA PHE A 34 3.47 -16.25 8.48
C PHE A 34 3.24 -17.54 7.68
N SER A 35 3.45 -17.53 6.36
CA SER A 35 3.09 -18.66 5.49
C SER A 35 3.80 -19.97 5.86
N ARG A 36 5.08 -19.90 6.18
CA ARG A 36 5.88 -21.07 6.58
C ARG A 36 5.57 -21.48 8.02
N LEU A 37 5.48 -20.50 8.91
CA LEU A 37 5.16 -20.76 10.33
C LEU A 37 3.79 -21.44 10.49
N ALA A 38 2.77 -21.03 9.72
CA ALA A 38 1.44 -21.63 9.77
C ALA A 38 1.41 -23.10 9.29
N ARG A 39 2.47 -23.56 8.61
CA ARG A 39 2.66 -24.97 8.22
C ARG A 39 3.63 -25.73 9.13
N GLY A 40 4.13 -25.12 10.20
CA GLY A 40 5.13 -25.71 11.09
C GLY A 40 6.53 -25.78 10.48
N GLU A 41 6.78 -25.08 9.37
CA GLU A 41 8.06 -25.09 8.68
C GLU A 41 9.04 -24.09 9.32
N LYS A 42 10.18 -24.58 9.81
CA LYS A 42 11.25 -23.77 10.40
C LYS A 42 12.17 -23.20 9.31
N ASN A 43 11.62 -22.35 8.45
CA ASN A 43 12.36 -21.74 7.34
C ASN A 43 12.84 -20.34 7.73
N TYR A 44 14.08 -20.25 8.18
CA TYR A 44 14.68 -19.01 8.66
C TYR A 44 16.17 -18.91 8.30
N ILE A 45 16.70 -17.72 8.41
CA ILE A 45 18.15 -17.43 8.38
C ILE A 45 18.56 -16.73 9.68
N ARG A 46 19.74 -17.06 10.24
CA ARG A 46 20.34 -16.23 11.28
C ARG A 46 20.86 -14.94 10.65
N LEU A 47 20.40 -13.81 11.19
CA LEU A 47 20.81 -12.49 10.73
C LEU A 47 21.88 -11.93 11.65
N GLU A 48 23.00 -11.56 11.06
CA GLU A 48 24.14 -10.94 11.73
C GLU A 48 24.47 -9.64 11.00
N PRO A 49 25.18 -8.67 11.65
CA PRO A 49 25.55 -7.39 11.02
C PRO A 49 26.21 -7.55 9.66
N LYS A 50 27.04 -8.58 9.45
CA LYS A 50 27.69 -8.86 8.17
C LYS A 50 26.70 -9.19 7.04
N ASN A 51 25.54 -9.82 7.36
CA ASN A 51 24.52 -10.21 6.38
C ASN A 51 23.67 -9.02 5.97
N ILE A 52 23.61 -7.97 6.80
CA ILE A 52 22.65 -6.84 6.60
C ILE A 52 23.35 -5.51 6.30
N SER A 53 24.68 -5.51 6.16
CA SER A 53 25.50 -4.27 6.12
C SER A 53 25.08 -3.26 5.04
N ARG A 54 24.50 -3.71 3.92
CA ARG A 54 24.08 -2.85 2.80
C ARG A 54 22.64 -3.04 2.35
N ILE A 55 21.85 -3.87 3.03
CA ILE A 55 20.48 -4.15 2.58
C ILE A 55 19.56 -2.93 2.63
N HIS A 56 19.86 -1.95 3.48
CA HIS A 56 19.12 -0.70 3.57
C HIS A 56 19.19 0.15 2.30
N LEU A 57 20.17 -0.13 1.42
CA LEU A 57 20.33 0.53 0.12
C LEU A 57 19.54 -0.18 -1.00
N THR A 58 18.91 -1.32 -0.71
CA THR A 58 18.18 -2.11 -1.69
C THR A 58 16.70 -2.17 -1.38
N GLY A 59 15.87 -2.02 -2.40
CA GLY A 59 14.42 -2.19 -2.29
C GLY A 59 14.01 -3.65 -2.05
N GLY A 60 12.71 -3.86 -1.88
CA GLY A 60 12.14 -5.18 -1.64
C GLY A 60 12.33 -5.68 -0.21
N CYS A 61 12.38 -7.00 -0.04
CA CYS A 61 12.54 -7.65 1.26
C CYS A 61 13.43 -8.90 1.14
N ILE A 62 14.57 -8.90 1.82
CA ILE A 62 15.49 -10.06 1.81
C ILE A 62 14.87 -11.33 2.40
N LEU A 63 13.85 -11.19 3.26
CA LEU A 63 13.14 -12.31 3.90
C LEU A 63 11.92 -12.76 3.10
N LYS A 64 11.70 -12.17 1.92
CA LYS A 64 10.46 -12.37 1.14
C LYS A 64 9.22 -11.96 1.93
N MET A 65 8.07 -12.08 1.33
CA MET A 65 6.80 -11.63 1.93
C MET A 65 5.66 -12.58 1.56
N SER A 66 4.63 -12.60 2.38
CA SER A 66 3.39 -13.30 2.06
C SER A 66 2.16 -12.54 2.55
N ARG A 67 1.00 -12.84 1.95
CA ARG A 67 -0.32 -12.38 2.40
C ARG A 67 -1.03 -13.45 3.25
N CYS A 68 -0.28 -14.35 3.88
CA CYS A 68 -0.84 -15.37 4.75
C CYS A 68 -1.38 -14.71 6.03
N ASN A 69 -2.66 -14.93 6.28
CA ASN A 69 -3.33 -14.54 7.51
C ASN A 69 -3.60 -15.78 8.37
N PRO A 70 -2.82 -16.02 9.45
CA PRO A 70 -2.97 -17.19 10.31
C PRO A 70 -4.24 -17.14 11.18
N THR A 71 -4.95 -16.00 11.23
CA THR A 71 -6.16 -15.87 12.05
C THR A 71 -7.40 -16.53 11.42
N LYS A 72 -7.32 -16.91 10.14
CA LYS A 72 -8.44 -17.55 9.43
C LYS A 72 -8.80 -18.92 9.98
N LYS A 73 -7.83 -19.60 10.62
CA LYS A 73 -8.01 -20.90 11.26
C LYS A 73 -7.25 -20.93 12.58
N GLU A 74 -7.90 -21.39 13.64
CA GLU A 74 -7.27 -21.52 14.95
C GLU A 74 -6.09 -22.50 14.93
N SER A 75 -6.16 -23.55 14.10
CA SER A 75 -5.05 -24.48 13.88
C SER A 75 -3.78 -23.78 13.40
N ASP A 76 -3.93 -22.81 12.50
CA ASP A 76 -2.79 -22.09 11.94
C ASP A 76 -2.14 -21.19 12.99
N LEU A 77 -2.95 -20.48 13.82
CA LEU A 77 -2.45 -19.71 14.96
C LEU A 77 -1.70 -20.58 15.96
N ARG A 78 -2.26 -21.74 16.29
CA ARG A 78 -1.61 -22.72 17.17
C ARG A 78 -0.25 -23.12 16.61
N THR A 79 -0.22 -23.55 15.34
CA THR A 79 1.02 -23.99 14.69
C THR A 79 2.07 -22.88 14.63
N VAL A 80 1.67 -21.63 14.38
CA VAL A 80 2.59 -20.48 14.44
C VAL A 80 3.20 -20.33 15.82
N VAL A 81 2.40 -20.36 16.88
CA VAL A 81 2.88 -20.19 18.26
C VAL A 81 3.78 -21.36 18.68
N GLU A 82 3.40 -22.60 18.35
CA GLU A 82 4.21 -23.79 18.60
C GLU A 82 5.57 -23.69 17.90
N THR A 83 5.59 -23.35 16.61
CA THR A 83 6.82 -23.20 15.83
C THR A 83 7.73 -22.11 16.38
N LEU A 84 7.18 -20.93 16.76
CA LEU A 84 7.95 -19.86 17.40
C LEU A 84 8.53 -20.31 18.75
N THR A 85 7.75 -21.04 19.52
CA THR A 85 8.21 -21.59 20.83
C THR A 85 9.35 -22.61 20.66
N GLU A 86 9.23 -23.51 19.68
CA GLU A 86 10.27 -24.52 19.38
C GLU A 86 11.57 -23.88 18.85
N LEU A 87 11.46 -22.69 18.20
CA LEU A 87 12.62 -21.89 17.79
C LEU A 87 13.21 -21.05 18.93
N GLY A 88 12.61 -21.09 20.12
CA GLY A 88 13.04 -20.26 21.26
C GLY A 88 12.78 -18.78 21.10
N VAL A 89 11.82 -18.37 20.22
CA VAL A 89 11.52 -16.96 19.98
C VAL A 89 10.76 -16.37 21.16
N THR A 90 11.34 -15.34 21.76
CA THR A 90 10.74 -14.57 22.87
C THR A 90 10.19 -13.23 22.42
N HIS A 91 10.74 -12.68 21.34
CA HIS A 91 10.34 -11.40 20.76
C HIS A 91 10.10 -11.56 19.26
N LEU A 92 8.99 -11.09 18.77
CA LEU A 92 8.60 -11.12 17.37
C LEU A 92 8.42 -9.69 16.84
N VAL A 93 9.26 -9.30 15.89
CA VAL A 93 9.06 -8.05 15.14
C VAL A 93 8.37 -8.38 13.83
N THR A 94 7.20 -7.77 13.60
CA THR A 94 6.46 -7.91 12.34
C THR A 94 6.48 -6.59 11.58
N ILE A 95 6.55 -6.69 10.25
CA ILE A 95 6.62 -5.53 9.35
C ILE A 95 5.52 -5.71 8.31
N GLY A 96 4.56 -4.78 8.24
CA GLY A 96 3.44 -4.93 7.31
C GLY A 96 2.33 -3.90 7.50
N GLY A 97 1.23 -4.08 6.78
CA GLY A 97 0.02 -3.28 6.91
C GLY A 97 -0.90 -3.76 8.03
N ASP A 98 -2.15 -3.29 8.00
CA ASP A 98 -3.21 -3.58 8.98
C ASP A 98 -3.45 -5.07 9.22
N ASP A 99 -3.58 -5.88 8.17
CA ASP A 99 -3.75 -7.34 8.28
C ASP A 99 -2.58 -8.00 9.04
N THR A 100 -1.36 -7.50 8.83
CA THR A 100 -0.18 -8.02 9.53
C THR A 100 -0.17 -7.59 11.00
N ALA A 101 -0.58 -6.36 11.29
CA ALA A 101 -0.75 -5.85 12.65
C ALA A 101 -1.76 -6.69 13.42
N TYR A 102 -2.94 -6.92 12.85
CA TYR A 102 -3.99 -7.76 13.42
C TYR A 102 -3.51 -9.19 13.68
N SER A 103 -2.88 -9.82 12.68
CA SER A 103 -2.32 -11.17 12.81
C SER A 103 -1.27 -11.25 13.93
N SER A 104 -0.46 -10.21 14.08
CA SER A 104 0.58 -10.12 15.09
C SER A 104 0.01 -10.04 16.51
N ALA A 105 -1.01 -9.23 16.71
CA ALA A 105 -1.74 -9.13 17.97
C ALA A 105 -2.39 -10.48 18.31
N ALA A 106 -3.05 -11.12 17.36
CA ALA A 106 -3.67 -12.42 17.54
C ALA A 106 -2.66 -13.52 17.93
N VAL A 107 -1.46 -13.52 17.33
CA VAL A 107 -0.37 -14.44 17.70
C VAL A 107 0.07 -14.23 19.15
N SER A 108 0.24 -12.96 19.58
CA SER A 108 0.59 -12.64 20.97
C SER A 108 -0.49 -13.11 21.97
N ASP A 109 -1.75 -12.84 21.65
CA ASP A 109 -2.87 -13.23 22.51
C ASP A 109 -3.05 -14.74 22.57
N TYR A 110 -2.88 -15.43 21.46
CA TYR A 110 -2.96 -16.89 21.42
C TYR A 110 -1.80 -17.55 22.19
N ALA A 111 -0.57 -17.00 22.05
CA ALA A 111 0.57 -17.45 22.83
C ALA A 111 0.28 -17.36 24.34
N ARG A 112 -0.30 -16.23 24.79
CA ARG A 112 -0.67 -16.02 26.18
C ARG A 112 -1.72 -17.04 26.65
N LYS A 113 -2.72 -17.35 25.81
CA LYS A 113 -3.73 -18.40 26.11
C LYS A 113 -3.10 -19.78 26.26
N MET A 114 -2.01 -20.05 25.52
CA MET A 114 -1.24 -21.30 25.64
C MET A 114 -0.23 -21.30 26.80
N GLY A 115 -0.22 -20.27 27.66
CA GLY A 115 0.79 -20.16 28.74
C GLY A 115 2.20 -19.88 28.22
N ARG A 116 2.33 -19.32 27.03
CA ARG A 116 3.60 -18.93 26.39
C ARG A 116 3.71 -17.41 26.33
N THR A 117 4.95 -16.88 26.35
CA THR A 117 5.21 -15.45 26.19
C THR A 117 5.94 -15.22 24.89
N VAL A 118 5.27 -14.53 23.95
CA VAL A 118 5.88 -13.98 22.75
C VAL A 118 5.55 -12.49 22.74
N ASN A 119 6.56 -11.66 23.00
CA ASN A 119 6.41 -10.20 22.93
C ASN A 119 6.40 -9.77 21.48
N VAL A 120 5.38 -9.02 21.07
CA VAL A 120 5.22 -8.62 19.68
C VAL A 120 5.35 -7.11 19.54
N VAL A 121 6.17 -6.69 18.58
CA VAL A 121 6.24 -5.31 18.11
C VAL A 121 5.91 -5.30 16.62
N HIS A 122 4.97 -4.44 16.23
CA HIS A 122 4.60 -4.26 14.83
C HIS A 122 5.16 -2.94 14.29
N VAL A 123 5.79 -3.01 13.10
CA VAL A 123 6.25 -1.83 12.37
C VAL A 123 5.30 -1.59 11.19
N PRO A 124 4.52 -0.51 11.23
CA PRO A 124 3.49 -0.24 10.23
C PRO A 124 4.11 0.18 8.90
N LYS A 125 3.78 -0.57 7.85
CA LYS A 125 4.30 -0.44 6.50
C LYS A 125 3.14 -0.32 5.50
N THR A 126 3.04 0.82 4.84
CA THR A 126 2.21 1.00 3.64
C THR A 126 2.65 2.25 2.88
N ILE A 127 2.45 2.28 1.56
CA ILE A 127 2.60 3.51 0.76
C ILE A 127 1.34 4.36 0.78
N ASP A 128 0.22 3.81 1.25
CA ASP A 128 -1.10 4.44 1.20
C ASP A 128 -1.29 5.49 2.30
N ASN A 129 -0.49 5.40 3.38
CA ASN A 129 -0.59 6.24 4.59
C ASN A 129 -1.97 6.19 5.25
N ASP A 130 -2.59 5.01 5.23
CA ASP A 130 -3.97 4.75 5.66
C ASP A 130 -4.09 4.10 7.05
N LEU A 131 -2.98 4.00 7.78
CA LEU A 131 -2.97 3.45 9.15
C LEU A 131 -3.11 4.55 10.21
N PRO A 132 -3.85 4.29 11.31
CA PRO A 132 -4.08 5.26 12.38
C PRO A 132 -2.84 5.42 13.27
N LEU A 133 -1.82 6.10 12.78
CA LEU A 133 -0.61 6.45 13.52
C LEU A 133 -0.79 7.76 14.28
N PRO A 134 0.10 8.10 15.23
CA PRO A 134 0.10 9.40 15.87
C PRO A 134 0.17 10.53 14.83
N GLU A 135 -0.46 11.66 15.16
CA GLU A 135 -0.49 12.83 14.28
C GLU A 135 0.92 13.25 13.83
N GLY A 136 1.07 13.52 12.54
CA GLY A 136 2.34 13.91 11.93
C GLY A 136 3.34 12.77 11.67
N VAL A 137 2.97 11.51 12.00
CA VAL A 137 3.82 10.34 11.73
C VAL A 137 3.27 9.58 10.53
N PRO A 138 3.90 9.68 9.34
CA PRO A 138 3.49 8.90 8.18
C PRO A 138 3.91 7.43 8.32
N THR A 139 3.21 6.54 7.62
CA THR A 139 3.64 5.16 7.47
C THR A 139 4.94 5.10 6.66
N PHE A 140 5.89 4.24 7.05
CA PHE A 140 7.11 4.15 6.28
C PHE A 140 6.82 3.51 4.89
N GLY A 141 7.52 4.01 3.88
CA GLY A 141 7.25 3.71 2.47
C GLY A 141 6.44 4.79 1.76
N PHE A 142 5.56 5.52 2.46
CA PHE A 142 4.76 6.60 1.90
C PHE A 142 5.62 7.72 1.31
N GLU A 143 6.52 8.32 2.09
CA GLU A 143 7.34 9.45 1.62
C GLU A 143 8.25 9.09 0.44
N THR A 144 8.80 7.88 0.43
CA THR A 144 9.61 7.40 -0.71
C THR A 144 8.75 7.22 -1.96
N ALA A 145 7.56 6.61 -1.82
CA ALA A 145 6.63 6.44 -2.93
C ALA A 145 6.13 7.79 -3.46
N ARG A 146 5.81 8.74 -2.55
CA ARG A 146 5.41 10.10 -2.89
C ARG A 146 6.50 10.83 -3.67
N ALA A 147 7.74 10.79 -3.19
CA ALA A 147 8.87 11.46 -3.85
C ALA A 147 9.11 10.89 -5.26
N PHE A 148 9.17 9.56 -5.37
CA PHE A 148 9.33 8.88 -6.67
C PHE A 148 8.18 9.23 -7.64
N GLY A 149 6.94 9.12 -7.16
CA GLY A 149 5.78 9.44 -7.98
C GLY A 149 5.71 10.93 -8.37
N THR A 150 6.25 11.84 -7.55
CA THR A 150 6.38 13.26 -7.91
C THR A 150 7.28 13.42 -9.15
N GLU A 151 8.44 12.77 -9.18
CA GLU A 151 9.36 12.81 -10.33
C GLU A 151 8.70 12.27 -11.60
N GLU A 152 7.93 11.19 -11.50
CA GLU A 152 7.20 10.64 -12.65
C GLU A 152 6.12 11.61 -13.17
N ILE A 153 5.39 12.28 -12.26
CA ILE A 153 4.40 13.29 -12.65
C ILE A 153 5.07 14.49 -13.30
N GLU A 154 6.21 14.95 -12.80
CA GLU A 154 6.99 16.04 -13.39
C GLU A 154 7.46 15.70 -14.83
N ASN A 155 7.92 14.46 -15.04
CA ASN A 155 8.28 13.96 -16.37
C ASN A 155 7.09 13.99 -17.34
N LEU A 156 5.91 13.52 -16.89
CA LEU A 156 4.67 13.58 -17.69
C LEU A 156 4.23 15.02 -17.98
N MET A 157 4.40 15.93 -17.02
CA MET A 157 4.08 17.35 -17.20
C MET A 157 4.97 18.00 -18.25
N GLU A 158 6.26 17.64 -18.27
CA GLU A 158 7.21 18.17 -19.28
C GLU A 158 6.87 17.63 -20.68
N ASP A 159 6.54 16.34 -20.80
CA ASP A 159 6.10 15.77 -22.08
C ASP A 159 4.78 16.42 -22.57
N ALA A 160 3.79 16.57 -21.67
CA ALA A 160 2.54 17.24 -21.98
C ALA A 160 2.75 18.69 -22.44
N ARG A 161 3.64 19.42 -21.78
CA ARG A 161 4.01 20.80 -22.11
C ARG A 161 4.68 20.89 -23.48
N THR A 162 5.58 19.96 -23.76
CA THR A 162 6.35 19.94 -25.04
C THR A 162 5.44 19.68 -26.23
N THR A 163 4.48 18.77 -26.09
CA THR A 163 3.52 18.45 -27.17
C THR A 163 2.37 19.46 -27.28
N ASN A 164 2.05 20.17 -26.19
CA ASN A 164 1.01 21.20 -26.06
C ASN A 164 -0.41 20.79 -26.52
N ASN A 165 -0.68 19.49 -26.54
CA ASN A 165 -1.99 18.94 -26.95
C ASN A 165 -2.32 17.62 -26.25
N ARG A 166 -1.76 17.36 -25.07
CA ARG A 166 -1.94 16.10 -24.33
C ARG A 166 -2.39 16.34 -22.90
N TRP A 167 -3.29 15.47 -22.48
CA TRP A 167 -3.62 15.28 -21.08
C TRP A 167 -3.28 13.85 -20.66
N TYR A 168 -2.58 13.72 -19.53
CA TYR A 168 -2.31 12.45 -18.89
C TYR A 168 -3.22 12.28 -17.70
N PHE A 169 -3.85 11.12 -17.59
CA PHE A 169 -4.58 10.70 -16.41
C PHE A 169 -3.76 9.63 -15.69
N THR A 170 -3.23 10.00 -14.54
CA THR A 170 -2.39 9.13 -13.72
C THR A 170 -3.20 8.62 -12.55
N ILE A 171 -3.46 7.32 -12.50
CA ILE A 171 -4.14 6.70 -11.38
C ILE A 171 -3.11 6.33 -10.33
N ALA A 172 -3.19 6.95 -9.16
CA ALA A 172 -2.29 6.69 -8.05
C ALA A 172 -2.90 5.65 -7.11
N MET A 173 -2.08 4.68 -6.71
CA MET A 173 -2.45 3.71 -5.68
C MET A 173 -2.78 4.41 -4.36
N GLY A 174 -3.45 3.72 -3.45
CA GLY A 174 -3.81 4.27 -2.14
C GLY A 174 -5.02 3.57 -1.53
N ARG A 175 -5.54 2.52 -2.17
CA ARG A 175 -6.79 1.86 -1.76
C ARG A 175 -7.90 2.90 -1.66
N THR A 176 -8.55 3.00 -0.50
CA THR A 176 -9.63 3.99 -0.25
C THR A 176 -9.11 5.39 0.09
N ALA A 177 -7.80 5.56 0.34
CA ALA A 177 -7.21 6.82 0.75
C ALA A 177 -6.57 7.59 -0.42
N GLY A 178 -6.74 8.89 -0.43
CA GLY A 178 -6.17 9.80 -1.43
C GLY A 178 -4.80 10.39 -1.08
N HIS A 179 -4.20 10.01 0.04
CA HIS A 179 -2.99 10.64 0.58
C HIS A 179 -1.82 10.63 -0.41
N LEU A 180 -1.57 9.47 -1.06
CA LEU A 180 -0.47 9.34 -2.01
C LEU A 180 -0.71 10.19 -3.26
N ALA A 181 -1.91 10.13 -3.85
CA ALA A 181 -2.29 10.95 -4.99
C ALA A 181 -2.15 12.44 -4.68
N LEU A 182 -2.64 12.87 -3.51
CA LEU A 182 -2.55 14.27 -3.07
C LEU A 182 -1.09 14.70 -2.91
N GLY A 183 -0.28 13.85 -2.25
CA GLY A 183 1.13 14.13 -2.03
C GLY A 183 1.91 14.28 -3.33
N MET A 184 1.75 13.35 -4.27
CA MET A 184 2.39 13.39 -5.60
C MET A 184 1.93 14.58 -6.42
N GLY A 185 0.60 14.75 -6.56
CA GLY A 185 0.02 15.79 -7.40
C GLY A 185 0.35 17.20 -6.94
N ARG A 186 0.30 17.46 -5.62
CA ARG A 186 0.68 18.77 -5.05
C ARG A 186 2.17 19.04 -5.14
N SER A 187 3.01 18.05 -4.87
CA SER A 187 4.47 18.24 -4.91
C SER A 187 4.94 18.53 -6.34
N ALA A 188 4.42 17.83 -7.33
CA ALA A 188 4.73 18.05 -8.74
C ALA A 188 4.08 19.31 -9.33
N GLY A 189 3.05 19.87 -8.69
CA GLY A 189 2.26 20.95 -9.25
C GLY A 189 1.37 20.51 -10.42
N ALA A 190 0.80 19.30 -10.35
CA ALA A 190 -0.11 18.77 -11.36
C ALA A 190 -1.28 19.71 -11.63
N ALA A 191 -1.82 19.67 -12.87
CA ALA A 191 -2.92 20.55 -13.27
C ALA A 191 -4.20 20.28 -12.47
N LEU A 192 -4.40 19.04 -12.05
CA LEU A 192 -5.54 18.58 -11.27
C LEU A 192 -5.11 17.42 -10.37
N THR A 193 -5.62 17.37 -9.15
CA THR A 193 -5.54 16.20 -8.28
C THR A 193 -6.93 15.91 -7.74
N ILE A 194 -7.38 14.65 -7.82
CA ILE A 194 -8.71 14.22 -7.35
C ILE A 194 -8.53 13.11 -6.31
N ILE A 195 -9.09 13.31 -5.14
CA ILE A 195 -9.03 12.36 -4.03
C ILE A 195 -10.44 12.07 -3.50
N PRO A 196 -10.70 10.85 -2.97
CA PRO A 196 -12.03 10.49 -2.47
C PRO A 196 -12.49 11.34 -1.29
N GLU A 197 -11.57 11.88 -0.50
CA GLU A 197 -11.87 12.71 0.68
C GLU A 197 -12.50 14.07 0.35
N GLU A 198 -12.36 14.55 -0.88
CA GLU A 198 -12.98 15.81 -1.32
C GLU A 198 -14.47 15.66 -1.65
N PHE A 199 -14.98 14.44 -1.74
CA PHE A 199 -16.40 14.17 -1.99
C PHE A 199 -17.14 13.93 -0.67
N PRO A 200 -18.02 14.86 -0.26
CA PRO A 200 -18.75 14.72 1.01
C PRO A 200 -19.80 13.60 0.98
N ALA A 201 -20.30 13.26 -0.21
CA ALA A 201 -21.26 12.18 -0.37
C ALA A 201 -20.59 10.80 -0.32
N ASP A 202 -21.27 9.80 0.22
CA ASP A 202 -20.79 8.41 0.22
C ASP A 202 -20.70 7.84 -1.17
N LYS A 203 -21.61 8.23 -2.06
CA LYS A 203 -21.62 7.87 -3.48
C LYS A 203 -21.74 9.10 -4.36
N ILE A 204 -21.01 9.04 -5.48
CA ILE A 204 -21.00 10.07 -6.54
C ILE A 204 -21.30 9.41 -7.88
N THR A 205 -21.57 10.20 -8.89
CA THR A 205 -21.70 9.71 -10.27
C THR A 205 -20.35 9.79 -10.99
N LEU A 206 -20.15 8.94 -11.99
CA LEU A 206 -19.01 9.03 -12.91
C LEU A 206 -18.99 10.42 -13.59
N GLN A 207 -20.17 10.95 -13.94
CA GLN A 207 -20.29 12.26 -14.57
C GLN A 207 -19.74 13.39 -13.71
N GLN A 208 -19.91 13.35 -12.39
CA GLN A 208 -19.33 14.37 -11.49
C GLN A 208 -17.80 14.39 -11.57
N VAL A 209 -17.15 13.23 -11.66
CA VAL A 209 -15.69 13.15 -11.83
C VAL A 209 -15.28 13.66 -13.21
N VAL A 210 -16.02 13.29 -14.25
CA VAL A 210 -15.81 13.76 -15.63
C VAL A 210 -15.96 15.30 -15.73
N ASP A 211 -16.96 15.88 -15.07
CA ASP A 211 -17.20 17.32 -15.05
C ASP A 211 -16.02 18.09 -14.42
N ILE A 212 -15.45 17.56 -13.32
CA ILE A 212 -14.27 18.14 -12.68
C ILE A 212 -13.07 18.13 -13.64
N ILE A 213 -12.82 16.98 -14.28
CA ILE A 213 -11.71 16.83 -15.24
C ILE A 213 -11.92 17.78 -16.44
N THR A 214 -13.09 17.74 -17.05
CA THR A 214 -13.44 18.58 -18.21
C THR A 214 -13.37 20.07 -17.87
N GLY A 215 -13.88 20.46 -16.70
CA GLY A 215 -13.77 21.82 -16.20
C GLY A 215 -12.31 22.30 -16.07
N SER A 216 -11.41 21.42 -15.59
CA SER A 216 -9.97 21.71 -15.52
C SER A 216 -9.35 21.85 -16.92
N ILE A 217 -9.72 20.99 -17.86
CA ILE A 217 -9.26 21.02 -19.25
C ILE A 217 -9.68 22.35 -19.90
N VAL A 218 -10.97 22.70 -19.82
CA VAL A 218 -11.52 23.94 -20.40
C VAL A 218 -10.88 25.18 -19.78
N LYS A 219 -10.73 25.21 -18.44
CA LYS A 219 -10.07 26.34 -17.76
C LYS A 219 -8.64 26.53 -18.24
N ARG A 220 -7.87 25.47 -18.43
CA ARG A 220 -6.50 25.55 -18.95
C ARG A 220 -6.47 25.96 -20.40
N TYR A 221 -7.36 25.41 -21.23
CA TYR A 221 -7.50 25.79 -22.64
C TYR A 221 -7.74 27.30 -22.82
N LEU A 222 -8.64 27.87 -22.02
CA LEU A 222 -8.95 29.31 -22.05
C LEU A 222 -7.76 30.19 -21.64
N THR A 223 -6.78 29.63 -20.93
CA THR A 223 -5.52 30.32 -20.57
C THR A 223 -4.35 30.00 -21.51
N GLY A 224 -4.64 29.42 -22.69
CA GLY A 224 -3.62 29.10 -23.70
C GLY A 224 -2.81 27.86 -23.44
N LYS A 225 -3.24 26.98 -22.50
CA LYS A 225 -2.54 25.73 -22.12
C LYS A 225 -3.41 24.53 -22.48
N ASN A 226 -3.21 23.97 -23.65
CA ASN A 226 -3.97 22.80 -24.13
C ASN A 226 -3.33 21.46 -23.66
N TYR A 227 -2.78 21.43 -22.47
CA TYR A 227 -2.09 20.27 -21.91
C TYR A 227 -2.20 20.23 -20.39
N GLY A 228 -2.02 19.06 -19.82
CA GLY A 228 -2.01 18.90 -18.36
C GLY A 228 -1.80 17.46 -17.91
N VAL A 229 -1.62 17.31 -16.60
CA VAL A 229 -1.64 16.03 -15.91
C VAL A 229 -2.69 16.10 -14.82
N ALA A 230 -3.58 15.12 -14.80
CA ALA A 230 -4.51 14.87 -13.70
C ALA A 230 -4.02 13.66 -12.91
N VAL A 231 -3.80 13.84 -11.61
CA VAL A 231 -3.49 12.75 -10.68
C VAL A 231 -4.77 12.38 -9.94
N ILE A 232 -5.17 11.12 -10.03
CA ILE A 232 -6.46 10.65 -9.52
C ILE A 232 -6.18 9.46 -8.59
N ALA A 233 -6.66 9.53 -7.36
CA ALA A 233 -6.56 8.41 -6.44
C ALA A 233 -7.43 7.24 -6.91
N GLU A 234 -6.90 6.01 -6.85
CA GLU A 234 -7.69 4.82 -7.21
C GLU A 234 -8.96 4.69 -6.36
N GLY A 235 -8.92 5.16 -5.11
CA GLY A 235 -10.07 5.13 -4.19
C GLY A 235 -11.29 5.94 -4.67
N VAL A 236 -11.13 6.83 -5.62
CA VAL A 236 -12.26 7.55 -6.25
C VAL A 236 -13.22 6.57 -6.94
N ILE A 237 -12.70 5.45 -7.49
CA ILE A 237 -13.54 4.44 -8.15
C ILE A 237 -14.56 3.83 -7.19
N GLU A 238 -14.21 3.65 -5.92
CA GLU A 238 -15.10 3.08 -4.90
C GLU A 238 -16.20 4.06 -4.46
N LYS A 239 -16.00 5.35 -4.68
CA LYS A 239 -17.02 6.38 -4.46
C LYS A 239 -18.05 6.41 -5.58
N ILE A 240 -17.70 6.00 -6.80
CA ILE A 240 -18.63 6.01 -7.94
C ILE A 240 -19.71 4.94 -7.76
N SER A 241 -20.96 5.32 -8.05
CA SER A 241 -22.10 4.41 -7.97
C SER A 241 -21.93 3.20 -8.89
N PRO A 242 -22.17 1.95 -8.42
CA PRO A 242 -22.01 0.74 -9.23
C PRO A 242 -22.81 0.77 -10.54
N GLU A 243 -23.98 1.41 -10.52
CA GLU A 243 -24.90 1.54 -11.67
C GLU A 243 -24.25 2.27 -12.85
N ASP A 244 -23.31 3.18 -12.60
CA ASP A 244 -22.63 3.91 -13.66
C ASP A 244 -21.64 3.01 -14.39
N PHE A 245 -20.97 2.08 -13.70
CA PHE A 245 -20.14 1.06 -14.32
C PHE A 245 -20.94 0.01 -15.08
N GLU A 246 -22.10 -0.37 -14.57
CA GLU A 246 -22.98 -1.35 -15.24
C GLU A 246 -23.47 -0.84 -16.60
N LYS A 247 -23.73 0.47 -16.73
CA LYS A 247 -24.08 1.11 -18.00
C LYS A 247 -22.97 1.03 -19.04
N LEU A 248 -21.71 0.90 -18.62
CA LEU A 248 -20.55 0.79 -19.52
C LEU A 248 -20.34 -0.62 -20.07
N GLY A 249 -21.07 -1.62 -19.61
CA GLY A 249 -21.23 -2.94 -20.23
C GLY A 249 -20.13 -3.96 -20.00
N SER A 250 -19.07 -3.67 -19.22
CA SER A 250 -17.93 -4.60 -19.01
C SER A 250 -17.50 -4.65 -17.55
N VAL A 251 -18.37 -5.10 -16.67
CA VAL A 251 -18.04 -5.16 -15.25
C VAL A 251 -17.82 -6.61 -14.82
N VAL A 252 -16.61 -6.93 -14.37
CA VAL A 252 -16.33 -8.22 -13.74
C VAL A 252 -16.84 -8.18 -12.31
N LYS A 253 -17.70 -9.14 -11.97
CA LYS A 253 -18.26 -9.30 -10.61
C LYS A 253 -17.63 -10.52 -9.94
N ASP A 254 -17.51 -10.46 -8.61
CA ASP A 254 -17.11 -11.60 -7.80
C ASP A 254 -18.29 -12.61 -7.65
N GLU A 255 -18.03 -13.74 -6.98
CA GLU A 255 -19.03 -14.79 -6.70
C GLU A 255 -20.21 -14.31 -5.83
N HIS A 256 -20.11 -13.13 -5.22
CA HIS A 256 -21.16 -12.48 -4.43
C HIS A 256 -21.87 -11.36 -5.20
N GLY A 257 -21.51 -11.11 -6.46
CA GLY A 257 -22.09 -10.08 -7.31
C GLY A 257 -21.53 -8.66 -7.14
N HIS A 258 -20.45 -8.49 -6.35
CA HIS A 258 -19.80 -7.20 -6.18
C HIS A 258 -18.80 -6.92 -7.31
N ILE A 259 -18.69 -5.65 -7.69
CA ILE A 259 -17.76 -5.20 -8.73
C ILE A 259 -16.31 -5.40 -8.25
N ARG A 260 -15.48 -6.03 -9.08
CA ARG A 260 -14.04 -6.12 -8.87
C ARG A 260 -13.35 -4.87 -9.42
N TYR A 261 -13.34 -3.81 -8.64
CA TYR A 261 -12.75 -2.53 -9.05
C TYR A 261 -11.28 -2.63 -9.47
N SER A 262 -10.51 -3.55 -8.89
CA SER A 262 -9.11 -3.79 -9.25
C SER A 262 -8.89 -4.38 -10.64
N GLU A 263 -9.94 -4.87 -11.29
CA GLU A 263 -9.92 -5.42 -12.66
C GLU A 263 -10.40 -4.39 -13.70
N LEU A 264 -10.88 -3.21 -13.26
CA LEU A 264 -11.31 -2.14 -14.13
C LEU A 264 -10.13 -1.24 -14.50
N ASP A 265 -9.96 -0.96 -15.78
CA ASP A 265 -9.05 0.10 -16.23
C ASP A 265 -9.73 1.47 -16.02
N PHE A 266 -9.60 1.97 -14.79
CA PHE A 266 -10.25 3.22 -14.39
C PHE A 266 -9.75 4.42 -15.21
N GLY A 267 -8.46 4.42 -15.57
CA GLY A 267 -7.88 5.47 -16.40
C GLY A 267 -8.51 5.50 -17.80
N GLU A 268 -8.70 4.36 -18.43
CA GLU A 268 -9.34 4.25 -19.74
C GLU A 268 -10.83 4.61 -19.68
N ILE A 269 -11.54 4.20 -18.63
CA ILE A 269 -12.95 4.58 -18.40
C ILE A 269 -13.11 6.10 -18.36
N LEU A 270 -12.29 6.78 -17.55
CA LEU A 270 -12.32 8.24 -17.44
C LEU A 270 -11.97 8.91 -18.76
N LYS A 271 -10.96 8.42 -19.46
CA LYS A 271 -10.56 8.94 -20.77
C LYS A 271 -11.72 8.86 -21.78
N GLN A 272 -12.37 7.70 -21.89
CA GLN A 272 -13.49 7.54 -22.81
C GLN A 272 -14.68 8.43 -22.43
N ALA A 273 -14.98 8.54 -21.14
CA ALA A 273 -16.08 9.38 -20.66
C ALA A 273 -15.81 10.89 -20.86
N VAL A 274 -14.56 11.35 -20.84
CA VAL A 274 -14.19 12.75 -21.12
C VAL A 274 -14.22 13.04 -22.63
N LEU A 275 -13.98 12.02 -23.48
CA LEU A 275 -14.01 12.17 -24.94
C LEU A 275 -15.43 12.10 -25.54
N ALA A 276 -16.40 11.54 -24.80
CA ALA A 276 -17.80 11.42 -25.24
C ALA A 276 -18.53 12.75 -25.11
#